data_0f3fd66798d56ab57a59027e549e8f67
#
_entry.id   0f3fd66798d56ab57a59027e549e8f67
#
_cell.length_a   1.000
_cell.length_b   1.000
_cell.length_c   1.000
_cell.angle_alpha   90.00
_cell.angle_beta   90.00
_cell.angle_gamma   90.00
#
_symmetry.space_group_name_H-M   'P 1'
#
loop_
_entity.id
_entity.type
_entity.pdbx_description
1 polymer ?
#
loop_
_entity_poly.entity_id
_entity_poly.type
_entity_poly.pdbx_seq_one_letter_code
_entity_poly.pdbx_strand_id
1 'polypeptide(L)'
;MNHVPKLITQEGLLANKNILITGSGSGIGRAVAKAAAEQDANLILLSKDIKKLYSLQDEICSKGHKEPLVVELDFYKAKEKDYKTLAENLYDQYERLDGLAHIA
;
A
#
# COMPACT_ATOMS: atom_id res chain seq x y z
N MET A 1 6.22 -23.64 12.47
CA MET A 1 5.32 -22.93 11.58
C MET A 1 5.04 -21.52 12.10
N ASN A 2 5.00 -20.61 11.22
CA ASN A 2 4.72 -19.24 11.60
C ASN A 2 3.26 -19.06 11.92
N HIS A 3 3.01 -18.46 13.04
CA HIS A 3 1.67 -18.10 13.43
C HIS A 3 1.15 -16.96 12.55
N VAL A 4 -0.01 -17.15 11.97
CA VAL A 4 -0.67 -16.10 11.21
C VAL A 4 -1.62 -15.35 12.13
N PRO A 5 -1.44 -14.04 12.31
CA PRO A 5 -2.34 -13.27 13.17
C PRO A 5 -3.79 -13.39 12.71
N LYS A 6 -4.71 -13.49 13.64
CA LYS A 6 -6.15 -13.53 13.31
C LYS A 6 -6.57 -12.34 12.46
N LEU A 7 -5.94 -11.20 12.69
CA LEU A 7 -6.19 -9.97 11.96
C LEU A 7 -6.07 -10.16 10.44
N ILE A 8 -5.12 -10.98 10.01
CA ILE A 8 -4.85 -11.22 8.59
C ILE A 8 -5.71 -12.36 8.04
N THR A 9 -6.20 -13.23 8.90
CA THR A 9 -6.99 -14.40 8.46
C THR A 9 -8.48 -14.14 8.32
N GLN A 10 -9.00 -13.06 8.90
CA GLN A 10 -10.41 -12.72 8.79
C GLN A 10 -10.66 -11.94 7.50
N GLU A 11 -11.52 -12.47 6.65
CA GLU A 11 -11.86 -11.84 5.39
C GLU A 11 -12.55 -10.50 5.61
N GLY A 12 -12.17 -9.49 4.83
CA GLY A 12 -12.78 -8.18 4.88
C GLY A 12 -12.49 -7.34 6.12
N LEU A 13 -11.52 -7.79 6.95
CA LEU A 13 -11.20 -7.09 8.20
C LEU A 13 -10.75 -5.65 7.98
N LEU A 14 -10.05 -5.37 6.87
CA LEU A 14 -9.55 -4.05 6.55
C LEU A 14 -10.42 -3.30 5.56
N ALA A 15 -11.65 -3.76 5.34
CA ALA A 15 -12.57 -3.10 4.41
C ALA A 15 -12.74 -1.63 4.78
N ASN A 16 -12.62 -0.77 3.77
CA ASN A 16 -12.72 0.69 3.91
C ASN A 16 -11.61 1.33 4.75
N LYS A 17 -10.55 0.57 5.05
CA LYS A 17 -9.36 1.13 5.72
C LYS A 17 -8.36 1.58 4.67
N ASN A 18 -7.82 2.77 4.84
CA ASN A 18 -6.82 3.34 3.94
C ASN A 18 -5.43 3.07 4.50
N ILE A 19 -4.67 2.24 3.80
CA ILE A 19 -3.37 1.77 4.28
C ILE A 19 -2.27 2.18 3.30
N LEU A 20 -1.29 2.90 3.81
CA LEU A 20 -0.12 3.32 3.05
C LEU A 20 1.02 2.34 3.30
N ILE A 21 1.60 1.81 2.23
CA ILE A 21 2.72 0.88 2.33
C ILE A 21 3.91 1.44 1.56
N THR A 22 5.02 1.68 2.26
CA THR A 22 6.27 2.11 1.64
C THR A 22 7.14 0.90 1.36
N GLY A 23 7.95 0.96 0.30
CA GLY A 23 8.80 -0.16 -0.08
C GLY A 23 8.02 -1.38 -0.55
N SER A 24 6.82 -1.17 -1.08
CA SER A 24 5.89 -2.26 -1.43
C SER A 24 6.25 -3.01 -2.70
N GLY A 25 7.23 -2.53 -3.46
CA GLY A 25 7.60 -3.14 -4.74
C GLY A 25 8.34 -4.47 -4.64
N SER A 26 8.87 -4.84 -3.47
CA SER A 26 9.70 -6.04 -3.34
C SER A 26 9.54 -6.72 -1.99
N GLY A 27 9.86 -8.01 -1.96
CA GLY A 27 10.02 -8.79 -0.73
C GLY A 27 8.87 -8.68 0.24
N ILE A 28 9.19 -8.28 1.45
CA ILE A 28 8.25 -8.17 2.56
C ILE A 28 7.14 -7.18 2.26
N GLY A 29 7.48 -6.03 1.66
CA GLY A 29 6.49 -5.01 1.32
C GLY A 29 5.43 -5.53 0.37
N ARG A 30 5.85 -6.30 -0.64
CA ARG A 30 4.94 -6.93 -1.59
C ARG A 30 4.01 -7.93 -0.89
N ALA A 31 4.55 -8.74 0.00
CA ALA A 31 3.76 -9.72 0.75
C ALA A 31 2.74 -9.04 1.66
N VAL A 32 3.14 -7.97 2.33
CA VAL A 32 2.23 -7.19 3.19
C VAL A 32 1.10 -6.56 2.36
N ALA A 33 1.43 -6.01 1.20
CA ALA A 33 0.42 -5.41 0.32
C ALA A 33 -0.61 -6.44 -0.15
N LYS A 34 -0.16 -7.62 -0.54
CA LYS A 34 -1.07 -8.70 -0.96
C LYS A 34 -1.97 -9.15 0.17
N ALA A 35 -1.42 -9.31 1.37
CA ALA A 35 -2.21 -9.71 2.54
C ALA A 35 -3.27 -8.67 2.88
N ALA A 36 -2.91 -7.38 2.83
CA ALA A 36 -3.87 -6.31 3.09
C ALA A 36 -4.95 -6.24 2.01
N ALA A 37 -4.57 -6.47 0.75
CA ALA A 37 -5.53 -6.51 -0.36
C ALA A 37 -6.56 -7.62 -0.17
N GLU A 38 -6.13 -8.76 0.32
CA GLU A 38 -7.03 -9.88 0.62
C GLU A 38 -8.05 -9.54 1.70
N GLN A 39 -7.74 -8.55 2.54
CA GLN A 39 -8.63 -8.06 3.59
C GLN A 39 -9.46 -6.83 3.13
N ASP A 40 -9.47 -6.57 1.83
CA ASP A 40 -10.25 -5.50 1.19
C ASP A 40 -9.81 -4.08 1.55
N ALA A 41 -8.55 -3.90 1.95
CA ALA A 41 -8.01 -2.58 2.23
C ALA A 41 -7.95 -1.71 0.98
N ASN A 42 -8.06 -0.40 1.18
CA ASN A 42 -7.71 0.58 0.16
C ASN A 42 -6.23 0.85 0.29
N LEU A 43 -5.44 0.44 -0.69
CA LEU A 43 -3.99 0.51 -0.60
C LEU A 43 -3.41 1.69 -1.35
N ILE A 44 -2.44 2.33 -0.73
CA ILE A 44 -1.57 3.31 -1.36
C ILE A 44 -0.16 2.74 -1.30
N LEU A 45 0.40 2.46 -2.47
CA LEU A 45 1.70 1.79 -2.59
C LEU A 45 2.75 2.79 -3.03
N LEU A 46 3.79 2.98 -2.21
CA LEU A 46 4.89 3.88 -2.50
C LEU A 46 6.19 3.12 -2.69
N SER A 47 6.93 3.47 -3.73
CA SER A 47 8.28 2.97 -3.95
C SER A 47 8.97 3.87 -4.98
N LYS A 48 10.30 3.81 -5.02
CA LYS A 48 11.06 4.48 -6.07
C LYS A 48 11.01 3.71 -7.39
N ASP A 49 10.59 2.44 -7.37
CA ASP A 49 10.53 1.60 -8.57
C ASP A 49 9.08 1.46 -9.03
N ILE A 50 8.66 2.37 -9.88
CA ILE A 50 7.29 2.40 -10.38
C ILE A 50 6.90 1.14 -11.17
N LYS A 51 7.84 0.52 -11.84
CA LYS A 51 7.55 -0.70 -12.61
C LYS A 51 7.15 -1.85 -11.71
N LYS A 52 7.82 -1.98 -10.57
CA LYS A 52 7.46 -3.00 -9.58
C LYS A 52 6.10 -2.71 -8.95
N LEU A 53 5.78 -1.44 -8.75
CA LEU A 53 4.46 -1.06 -8.25
C LEU A 53 3.36 -1.41 -9.22
N TYR A 54 3.55 -1.17 -10.51
CA TYR A 54 2.54 -1.55 -11.52
C TYR A 54 2.38 -3.07 -11.60
N SER A 55 3.47 -3.81 -11.50
CA SER A 55 3.41 -5.27 -11.48
C SER A 55 2.57 -5.76 -10.28
N LEU A 56 2.78 -5.17 -9.12
CA LEU A 56 2.02 -5.51 -7.92
C LEU A 56 0.54 -5.11 -8.05
N GLN A 57 0.29 -3.92 -8.58
CA GLN A 57 -1.07 -3.46 -8.85
C GLN A 57 -1.82 -4.43 -9.76
N ASP A 58 -1.17 -4.85 -10.86
CA ASP A 58 -1.78 -5.81 -11.79
C ASP A 58 -2.06 -7.14 -11.12
N GLU A 59 -1.17 -7.63 -10.30
CA GLU A 59 -1.36 -8.89 -9.59
C GLU A 59 -2.54 -8.80 -8.62
N ILE A 60 -2.64 -7.70 -7.89
CA ILE A 60 -3.74 -7.48 -6.94
C ILE A 60 -5.07 -7.39 -7.70
N CYS A 61 -5.12 -6.63 -8.78
CA CYS A 61 -6.34 -6.50 -9.59
C CYS A 61 -6.74 -7.81 -10.25
N SER A 62 -5.77 -8.61 -10.70
CA SER A 62 -6.06 -9.88 -11.36
C SER A 62 -6.73 -10.88 -10.43
N LYS A 63 -6.58 -10.72 -9.12
CA LYS A 63 -7.23 -11.57 -8.12
C LYS A 63 -8.59 -11.01 -7.68
N GLY A 64 -9.06 -9.94 -8.32
CA GLY A 64 -10.36 -9.36 -8.02
C GLY A 64 -10.39 -8.41 -6.83
N HIS A 65 -9.24 -8.03 -6.32
CA HIS A 65 -9.16 -7.06 -5.22
C HIS A 65 -9.20 -5.63 -5.73
N LYS A 66 -9.44 -4.68 -4.80
CA LYS A 66 -9.52 -3.27 -5.15
C LYS A 66 -8.20 -2.78 -5.74
N GLU A 67 -8.28 -1.95 -6.76
CA GLU A 67 -7.11 -1.37 -7.40
C GLU A 67 -6.37 -0.44 -6.44
N PRO A 68 -5.09 -0.73 -6.13
CA PRO A 68 -4.30 0.18 -5.29
C PRO A 68 -3.91 1.44 -6.04
N LEU A 69 -3.73 2.53 -5.30
CA LEU A 69 -3.10 3.73 -5.81
C LEU A 69 -1.59 3.52 -5.75
N VAL A 70 -0.88 3.79 -6.84
CA VAL A 70 0.57 3.67 -6.86
C VAL A 70 1.20 5.05 -6.99
N VAL A 71 2.25 5.29 -6.20
CA VAL A 71 2.97 6.56 -6.19
C VAL A 71 4.47 6.30 -6.25
N GLU A 72 5.13 6.87 -7.24
CA GLU A 72 6.58 6.81 -7.32
C GLU A 72 7.17 7.89 -6.42
N LEU A 73 7.96 7.48 -5.43
CA LEU A 73 8.62 8.40 -4.54
C LEU A 73 9.95 7.80 -4.06
N ASP A 74 11.02 8.55 -4.26
CA ASP A 74 12.33 8.18 -3.75
C ASP A 74 12.58 8.95 -2.46
N PHE A 75 12.51 8.25 -1.31
CA PHE A 75 12.67 8.87 -0.01
C PHE A 75 14.05 9.51 0.19
N TYR A 76 15.06 9.02 -0.50
CA TYR A 76 16.42 9.60 -0.40
C TYR A 76 16.54 10.93 -1.14
N LYS A 77 15.72 11.14 -2.16
CA LYS A 77 15.74 12.35 -2.98
C LYS A 77 14.57 13.29 -2.71
N ALA A 78 13.55 12.81 -2.01
CA ALA A 78 12.34 13.59 -1.77
C ALA A 78 12.63 14.77 -0.87
N LYS A 79 12.01 15.91 -1.21
CA LYS A 79 12.12 17.15 -0.46
C LYS A 79 10.82 17.41 0.28
N GLU A 80 10.83 18.37 1.18
CA GLU A 80 9.66 18.74 1.96
C GLU A 80 8.42 18.97 1.07
N LYS A 81 8.60 19.65 -0.05
CA LYS A 81 7.49 19.92 -0.98
C LYS A 81 6.89 18.65 -1.56
N ASP A 82 7.72 17.61 -1.77
CA ASP A 82 7.24 16.34 -2.33
C ASP A 82 6.35 15.62 -1.34
N TYR A 83 6.73 15.62 -0.07
CA TYR A 83 5.90 15.03 0.99
C TYR A 83 4.61 15.81 1.19
N LYS A 84 4.68 17.13 1.10
CA LYS A 84 3.49 17.98 1.24
C LYS A 84 2.51 17.73 0.11
N THR A 85 3.00 17.66 -1.13
CA THR A 85 2.16 17.36 -2.29
C THR A 85 1.51 15.97 -2.15
N LEU A 86 2.28 14.98 -1.72
CA LEU A 86 1.76 13.64 -1.47
C LEU A 86 0.64 13.67 -0.43
N ALA A 87 0.89 14.35 0.69
CA ALA A 87 -0.10 14.44 1.76
C ALA A 87 -1.39 15.11 1.29
N GLU A 88 -1.30 16.18 0.51
CA GLU A 88 -2.46 16.87 -0.04
C GLU A 88 -3.25 15.96 -0.98
N ASN A 89 -2.57 15.24 -1.85
CA ASN A 89 -3.22 14.31 -2.78
C ASN A 89 -3.93 13.18 -2.05
N LEU A 90 -3.30 12.63 -1.01
CA LEU A 90 -3.89 11.56 -0.22
C LEU A 90 -5.10 12.05 0.56
N TYR A 91 -5.02 13.25 1.13
CA TYR A 91 -6.15 13.84 1.86
C TYR A 91 -7.34 14.07 0.94
N ASP A 92 -7.09 14.61 -0.26
CA ASP A 92 -8.16 14.87 -1.23
C ASP A 92 -8.86 13.58 -1.68
N GLN A 93 -8.12 12.48 -1.78
CA GLN A 93 -8.68 11.23 -2.27
C GLN A 93 -9.27 10.35 -1.18
N TYR A 94 -8.67 10.30 0.00
CA TYR A 94 -9.03 9.34 1.03
C TYR A 94 -9.53 9.96 2.34
N GLU A 95 -9.37 11.26 2.51
CA GLU A 95 -9.75 12.00 3.73
C GLU A 95 -8.98 11.58 4.99
N ARG A 96 -8.62 10.31 5.13
CA ARG A 96 -7.88 9.83 6.29
C ARG A 96 -6.99 8.65 5.95
N LEU A 97 -5.98 8.44 6.78
CA LEU A 97 -5.09 7.29 6.70
C LEU A 97 -5.28 6.44 7.96
N ASP A 98 -5.63 5.17 7.80
CA ASP A 98 -5.90 4.27 8.91
C ASP A 98 -4.69 3.46 9.34
N GLY A 99 -3.73 3.27 8.46
CA GLY A 99 -2.55 2.50 8.76
C GLY A 99 -1.37 2.86 7.89
N LEU A 100 -0.18 2.60 8.39
CA LEU A 100 1.08 2.82 7.69
C LEU A 100 2.00 1.62 7.94
N ALA A 101 2.46 0.99 6.87
CA ALA A 101 3.50 -0.02 6.94
C ALA A 101 4.75 0.53 6.26
N HIS A 102 5.78 0.79 7.03
CA HIS A 102 7.06 1.28 6.51
C HIS A 102 8.03 0.12 6.37
N ILE A 103 8.31 -0.24 5.13
CA ILE A 103 9.22 -1.34 4.81
C ILE A 103 10.51 -0.73 4.26
N ALA A 104 11.59 -1.00 4.91
CA ALA A 104 12.89 -0.47 4.52
C ALA A 104 13.43 -1.19 3.27
#